data_fdaeb290cadc2ae451ff5848a58c7d6e
#
_entry.id   fdaeb290cadc2ae451ff5848a58c7d6e
#
_cell.length_a   1.000
_cell.length_b   1.000
_cell.length_c   1.000
_cell.angle_alpha   90.00
_cell.angle_beta   90.00
_cell.angle_gamma   90.00
#
_symmetry.space_group_name_H-M   'P 1'
#
loop_
_entity.id
_entity.type
_entity.pdbx_description
1 polymer ?
#
loop_
_entity_poly.entity_id
_entity_poly.type
_entity_poly.pdbx_seq_one_letter_code
_entity_poly.pdbx_strand_id
1 'polypeptide(L)'
;MRVIRAEVQNLQQGTLVQSRAQAPFYIHSQLRQGHTNRGQILGSAWGNGGAAAEVAMDWYDPRGRWTVAWSRLLRGDLGDTVVTTPQNPRGLDVMHTLGVERLFFRGRYDITTGLTAVYELNRDFKRDAFNLNLIVGVRADLR
;
A
#
# COMPACT_ATOMS: atom_id res chain seq x y z
N MET A 1 -1.62 26.16 5.33
CA MET A 1 -0.83 25.22 6.16
C MET A 1 -0.26 24.13 5.25
N ARG A 2 0.94 23.60 5.57
CA ARG A 2 1.55 22.49 4.86
C ARG A 2 1.88 21.38 5.85
N VAL A 3 1.66 20.14 5.48
CA VAL A 3 1.94 18.96 6.32
C VAL A 3 2.68 17.94 5.45
N ILE A 4 3.76 17.38 5.97
CA ILE A 4 4.46 16.25 5.36
C ILE A 4 4.26 15.06 6.27
N ARG A 5 3.90 13.91 5.69
CA ARG A 5 3.77 12.62 6.35
C ARG A 5 4.73 11.64 5.70
N ALA A 6 5.41 10.84 6.50
CA ALA A 6 6.23 9.75 6.01
C ALA A 6 6.02 8.53 6.90
N GLU A 7 5.91 7.36 6.28
CA GLU A 7 5.80 6.08 6.95
C GLU A 7 6.70 5.07 6.27
N VAL A 8 7.39 4.26 7.07
CA VAL A 8 8.20 3.14 6.58
C VAL A 8 7.86 1.92 7.42
N GLN A 9 7.56 0.81 6.75
CA GLN A 9 7.29 -0.47 7.38
C GLN A 9 8.15 -1.55 6.74
N ASN A 10 8.65 -2.48 7.56
CA ASN A 10 9.34 -3.66 7.08
C ASN A 10 8.86 -4.88 7.89
N LEU A 11 8.12 -5.75 7.21
CA LEU A 11 7.57 -6.99 7.73
C LEU A 11 8.18 -8.21 7.01
N GLN A 12 9.30 -7.99 6.31
CA GLN A 12 10.07 -9.08 5.71
C GLN A 12 10.70 -9.95 6.80
N GLN A 13 10.80 -11.22 6.54
CA GLN A 13 11.54 -12.12 7.41
C GLN A 13 13.04 -11.83 7.33
N GLY A 14 13.70 -11.80 8.49
CA GLY A 14 15.13 -11.61 8.54
C GLY A 14 15.89 -12.82 7.98
N THR A 15 16.92 -12.56 7.18
CA THR A 15 17.80 -13.58 6.58
C THR A 15 18.66 -14.34 7.61
N LEU A 16 18.67 -13.91 8.87
CA LEU A 16 19.49 -14.50 9.95
C LEU A 16 18.98 -15.86 10.44
N VAL A 17 17.78 -16.28 10.03
CA VAL A 17 17.19 -17.55 10.46
C VAL A 17 17.12 -18.52 9.27
N GLN A 18 18.25 -18.83 8.69
CA GLN A 18 18.35 -19.75 7.56
C GLN A 18 18.04 -21.22 7.91
N SER A 19 17.89 -21.56 9.18
CA SER A 19 17.73 -22.96 9.63
C SER A 19 16.33 -23.32 10.15
N ARG A 20 15.41 -22.36 10.25
CA ARG A 20 14.03 -22.60 10.70
C ARG A 20 13.06 -21.77 9.88
N ALA A 21 12.07 -22.43 9.27
CA ALA A 21 10.92 -21.77 8.68
C ALA A 21 10.21 -20.93 9.75
N GLN A 22 10.23 -19.61 9.61
CA GLN A 22 9.44 -18.71 10.46
C GLN A 22 8.10 -18.44 9.80
N ALA A 23 7.04 -18.47 10.59
CA ALA A 23 5.75 -18.00 10.10
C ALA A 23 5.84 -16.52 9.75
N PRO A 24 5.29 -16.09 8.60
CA PRO A 24 5.19 -14.67 8.26
C PRO A 24 4.46 -13.89 9.34
N PHE A 25 4.74 -12.60 9.47
CA PHE A 25 3.99 -11.72 10.37
C PHE A 25 2.47 -11.84 10.09
N TYR A 26 1.67 -11.82 11.14
CA TYR A 26 0.21 -11.95 11.12
C TYR A 26 -0.34 -13.33 10.70
N ILE A 27 0.49 -14.30 10.37
CA ILE A 27 0.08 -15.68 10.08
C ILE A 27 0.54 -16.59 11.22
N HIS A 28 -0.33 -17.49 11.64
CA HIS A 28 -0.02 -18.47 12.68
C HIS A 28 -0.36 -19.88 12.19
N SER A 29 0.55 -20.84 12.36
CA SER A 29 0.38 -22.21 11.86
C SER A 29 -0.83 -22.94 12.45
N GLN A 30 -1.17 -22.68 13.69
CA GLN A 30 -2.29 -23.31 14.40
C GLN A 30 -3.58 -22.47 14.35
N LEU A 31 -3.47 -21.14 14.25
CA LEU A 31 -4.59 -20.22 14.14
C LEU A 31 -4.74 -19.77 12.69
N ARG A 32 -5.54 -20.50 11.92
CA ARG A 32 -5.75 -20.19 10.48
C ARG A 32 -6.21 -18.76 10.19
N GLN A 33 -6.86 -18.11 11.15
CA GLN A 33 -7.30 -16.73 11.03
C GLN A 33 -6.16 -15.73 11.28
N GLY A 34 -5.04 -16.16 11.92
CA GLY A 34 -3.93 -15.28 12.27
C GLY A 34 -4.38 -14.10 13.14
N HIS A 35 -3.70 -12.97 13.00
CA HIS A 35 -4.07 -11.71 13.65
C HIS A 35 -5.12 -10.96 12.83
N THR A 36 -6.32 -11.51 12.75
CA THR A 36 -7.43 -10.90 12.02
C THR A 36 -8.64 -10.69 12.91
N ASN A 37 -9.44 -9.67 12.61
CA ASN A 37 -10.76 -9.48 13.17
C ASN A 37 -11.77 -9.43 12.02
N ARG A 38 -12.75 -10.35 12.01
CA ARG A 38 -13.77 -10.45 10.95
C ARG A 38 -13.17 -10.51 9.53
N GLY A 39 -12.03 -11.20 9.37
CA GLY A 39 -11.32 -11.31 8.10
C GLY A 39 -10.43 -10.11 7.72
N GLN A 40 -10.37 -9.07 8.54
CA GLN A 40 -9.47 -7.94 8.35
C GLN A 40 -8.19 -8.14 9.16
N ILE A 41 -7.02 -7.89 8.56
CA ILE A 41 -5.73 -7.96 9.24
C ILE A 41 -5.66 -6.85 10.28
N LEU A 42 -5.36 -7.21 11.53
CA LEU A 42 -5.09 -6.27 12.62
C LEU A 42 -3.61 -5.93 12.61
N GLY A 43 -3.24 -4.89 11.89
CA GLY A 43 -1.84 -4.49 11.81
C GLY A 43 -1.56 -3.62 10.60
N SER A 44 -0.46 -3.90 9.91
CA SER A 44 -0.04 -3.13 8.75
C SER A 44 -1.09 -3.12 7.65
N ALA A 45 -1.41 -1.94 7.13
CA ALA A 45 -2.26 -1.77 5.95
C ALA A 45 -1.65 -2.42 4.68
N TRP A 46 -0.36 -2.69 4.70
CA TRP A 46 0.41 -3.22 3.57
C TRP A 46 0.48 -4.76 3.53
N GLY A 47 -0.10 -5.43 4.52
CA GLY A 47 -0.20 -6.89 4.55
C GLY A 47 1.01 -7.60 5.14
N ASN A 48 1.13 -8.89 4.83
CA ASN A 48 2.14 -9.78 5.38
C ASN A 48 3.41 -9.83 4.53
N GLY A 49 4.56 -9.94 5.19
CA GLY A 49 5.83 -10.32 4.53
C GLY A 49 6.38 -9.30 3.54
N GLY A 50 5.89 -8.05 3.55
CA GLY A 50 6.31 -7.01 2.65
C GLY A 50 7.13 -5.91 3.33
N ALA A 51 7.65 -5.00 2.51
CA ALA A 51 8.20 -3.72 2.96
C ALA A 51 7.51 -2.59 2.21
N ALA A 52 7.16 -1.52 2.92
CA ALA A 52 6.48 -0.37 2.34
C ALA A 52 7.11 0.93 2.82
N ALA A 53 7.06 1.93 1.95
CA ALA A 53 7.38 3.31 2.27
C ALA A 53 6.33 4.21 1.64
N GLU A 54 5.90 5.22 2.38
CA GLU A 54 4.99 6.24 1.89
C GLU A 54 5.50 7.62 2.29
N VAL A 55 5.41 8.58 1.37
CA VAL A 55 5.60 10.00 1.63
C VAL A 55 4.44 10.75 1.02
N ALA A 56 3.81 11.61 1.80
CA ALA A 56 2.73 12.46 1.33
C ALA A 56 2.92 13.90 1.80
N MET A 57 2.46 14.82 0.99
CA MET A 57 2.45 16.24 1.28
C MET A 57 1.08 16.83 1.07
N ASP A 58 0.56 17.49 2.09
CA ASP A 58 -0.73 18.16 2.09
C ASP A 58 -0.53 19.69 2.10
N TRP A 59 -1.22 20.40 1.20
CA TRP A 59 -1.35 21.86 1.19
C TRP A 59 -2.78 22.24 1.49
N TYR A 60 -2.99 22.94 2.57
CA TYR A 60 -4.30 23.45 2.96
C TYR A 60 -4.44 24.91 2.55
N ASP A 61 -5.53 25.22 1.88
CA ASP A 61 -5.99 26.56 1.57
C ASP A 61 -7.43 26.76 2.09
N PRO A 62 -8.00 27.98 2.09
CA PRO A 62 -9.36 28.22 2.59
C PRO A 62 -10.47 27.49 1.82
N ARG A 63 -10.18 26.96 0.64
CA ARG A 63 -11.13 26.26 -0.23
C ARG A 63 -10.96 24.76 -0.23
N GLY A 64 -9.98 24.22 0.52
CA GLY A 64 -9.77 22.79 0.59
C GLY A 64 -8.32 22.37 0.81
N ARG A 65 -7.96 21.22 0.20
CA ARG A 65 -6.64 20.60 0.37
C ARG A 65 -6.17 20.00 -0.94
N TRP A 66 -4.90 20.20 -1.27
CA TRP A 66 -4.15 19.38 -2.20
C TRP A 66 -3.37 18.32 -1.45
N THR A 67 -3.35 17.11 -1.96
CA THR A 67 -2.49 16.03 -1.49
C THR A 67 -1.70 15.49 -2.66
N VAL A 68 -0.39 15.35 -2.48
CA VAL A 68 0.49 14.58 -3.37
C VAL A 68 1.10 13.49 -2.53
N ALA A 69 0.99 12.25 -2.98
CA ALA A 69 1.51 11.09 -2.27
C ALA A 69 2.29 10.18 -3.22
N TRP A 70 3.39 9.66 -2.73
CA TRP A 70 4.13 8.57 -3.35
C TRP A 70 4.23 7.42 -2.38
N SER A 71 4.04 6.21 -2.88
CA SER A 71 4.29 5.01 -2.10
C SER A 71 5.05 3.96 -2.90
N ARG A 72 5.78 3.13 -2.18
CA ARG A 72 6.44 1.93 -2.68
C ARG A 72 6.06 0.76 -1.82
N LEU A 73 5.59 -0.31 -2.44
CA LEU A 73 5.29 -1.58 -1.78
C LEU A 73 6.13 -2.68 -2.40
N LEU A 74 6.81 -3.44 -1.59
CA LEU A 74 7.54 -4.64 -1.96
C LEU A 74 6.76 -5.85 -1.45
N ARG A 75 6.36 -6.74 -2.35
CA ARG A 75 5.71 -8.01 -2.03
C ARG A 75 6.62 -9.16 -2.43
N GLY A 76 6.44 -10.32 -1.83
CA GLY A 76 7.07 -11.54 -2.31
C GLY A 76 7.94 -12.28 -1.31
N ASP A 77 8.06 -11.77 -0.10
CA ASP A 77 8.74 -12.48 0.98
C ASP A 77 7.71 -13.07 1.95
N LEU A 78 7.02 -14.11 1.51
CA LEU A 78 6.10 -14.89 2.34
C LEU A 78 6.82 -16.05 3.07
N GLY A 79 8.09 -15.86 3.40
CA GLY A 79 8.92 -16.89 4.01
C GLY A 79 9.49 -17.85 2.96
N ASP A 80 9.70 -19.13 3.34
CA ASP A 80 10.34 -20.16 2.50
C ASP A 80 9.68 -20.44 1.14
N THR A 81 8.55 -19.83 0.85
CA THR A 81 7.91 -19.87 -0.45
C THR A 81 8.27 -18.66 -1.32
N VAL A 82 9.54 -18.41 -1.50
CA VAL A 82 9.98 -17.62 -2.64
C VAL A 82 9.64 -18.46 -3.87
N VAL A 83 8.58 -18.09 -4.58
CA VAL A 83 8.23 -18.73 -5.84
C VAL A 83 9.30 -18.33 -6.87
N THR A 84 10.42 -19.02 -6.83
CA THR A 84 11.42 -18.93 -7.88
C THR A 84 10.86 -19.65 -9.10
N THR A 85 10.43 -18.90 -10.09
CA THR A 85 10.18 -19.47 -11.41
C THR A 85 11.48 -19.50 -12.20
N PRO A 86 11.64 -20.40 -13.19
CA PRO A 86 12.79 -20.36 -14.09
C PRO A 86 12.98 -19.01 -14.79
N GLN A 87 11.91 -18.25 -14.97
CA GLN A 87 11.90 -16.93 -15.57
C GLN A 87 12.24 -15.81 -14.60
N ASN A 88 12.03 -16.03 -13.30
CA ASN A 88 12.32 -15.04 -12.27
C ASN A 88 12.83 -15.72 -10.99
N PRO A 89 14.14 -15.96 -10.91
CA PRO A 89 14.74 -16.66 -9.78
C PRO A 89 14.72 -15.86 -8.46
N ARG A 90 14.30 -14.60 -8.49
CA ARG A 90 14.22 -13.71 -7.31
C ARG A 90 12.89 -12.97 -7.30
N GLY A 91 11.78 -13.70 -7.20
CA GLY A 91 10.43 -13.18 -7.30
C GLY A 91 10.10 -12.06 -6.32
N LEU A 92 10.41 -10.82 -6.68
CA LEU A 92 9.96 -9.62 -5.99
C LEU A 92 8.97 -8.89 -6.88
N ASP A 93 7.79 -8.65 -6.34
CA ASP A 93 6.77 -7.77 -6.92
C ASP A 93 6.92 -6.39 -6.26
N VAL A 94 7.20 -5.37 -7.05
CA VAL A 94 7.41 -4.01 -6.55
C VAL A 94 6.39 -3.06 -7.17
N MET A 95 5.52 -2.51 -6.34
CA MET A 95 4.53 -1.54 -6.76
C MET A 95 4.95 -0.12 -6.35
N HIS A 96 4.96 0.79 -7.30
CA HIS A 96 5.08 2.23 -7.08
C HIS A 96 3.74 2.91 -7.37
N THR A 97 3.35 3.80 -6.49
CA THR A 97 2.12 4.59 -6.64
C THR A 97 2.46 6.07 -6.54
N LEU A 98 1.93 6.86 -7.46
CA LEU A 98 1.97 8.32 -7.39
C LEU A 98 0.55 8.85 -7.53
N GLY A 99 0.09 9.56 -6.52
CA GLY A 99 -1.25 10.12 -6.45
C GLY A 99 -1.25 11.62 -6.28
N VAL A 100 -2.22 12.27 -6.91
CA VAL A 100 -2.57 13.68 -6.70
C VAL A 100 -4.05 13.76 -6.44
N GLU A 101 -4.44 14.38 -5.34
CA GLU A 101 -5.84 14.56 -4.93
C GLU A 101 -6.12 16.02 -4.63
N ARG A 102 -7.30 16.47 -5.01
CA ARG A 102 -7.85 17.76 -4.62
C ARG A 102 -9.18 17.56 -3.91
N LEU A 103 -9.28 18.07 -2.68
CA LEU A 103 -10.52 18.22 -1.95
C LEU A 103 -10.96 19.69 -2.00
N PHE A 104 -12.20 19.95 -2.42
CA PHE A 104 -12.81 21.27 -2.47
C PHE A 104 -13.95 21.37 -1.47
N PHE A 105 -13.98 22.46 -0.71
CA PHE A 105 -15.12 22.84 0.12
C PHE A 105 -15.97 23.87 -0.64
N ARG A 106 -17.21 23.53 -0.95
CA ARG A 106 -18.12 24.41 -1.68
C ARG A 106 -19.50 24.43 -1.06
N GLY A 107 -19.69 25.33 -0.12
CA GLY A 107 -20.94 25.43 0.63
C GLY A 107 -21.17 24.17 1.47
N ARG A 108 -22.25 23.42 1.17
CA ARG A 108 -22.56 22.14 1.83
C ARG A 108 -21.97 20.92 1.13
N TYR A 109 -21.14 21.13 0.12
CA TYR A 109 -20.53 20.03 -0.64
C TYR A 109 -19.04 19.98 -0.41
N ASP A 110 -18.55 18.77 -0.16
CA ASP A 110 -17.14 18.41 -0.24
C ASP A 110 -16.94 17.57 -1.51
N ILE A 111 -16.14 18.09 -2.43
CA ILE A 111 -15.87 17.46 -3.73
C ILE A 111 -14.43 16.99 -3.73
N THR A 112 -14.22 15.70 -3.91
CA THR A 112 -12.89 15.10 -4.05
C THR A 112 -12.67 14.72 -5.52
N THR A 113 -11.52 15.11 -6.06
CA THR A 113 -11.03 14.64 -7.36
C THR A 113 -9.61 14.16 -7.20
N GLY A 114 -9.26 13.04 -7.83
CA GLY A 114 -7.92 12.49 -7.71
C GLY A 114 -7.51 11.70 -8.94
N LEU A 115 -6.21 11.68 -9.20
CA LEU A 115 -5.57 10.87 -10.22
C LEU A 115 -4.44 10.09 -9.57
N THR A 116 -4.41 8.77 -9.79
CA THR A 116 -3.38 7.90 -9.25
C THR A 116 -2.80 7.02 -10.33
N ALA A 117 -1.50 7.14 -10.56
CA ALA A 117 -0.72 6.25 -11.40
C ALA A 117 -0.11 5.14 -10.54
N VAL A 118 -0.27 3.90 -10.97
CA VAL A 118 0.30 2.72 -10.33
C VAL A 118 1.18 2.00 -11.35
N TYR A 119 2.45 1.84 -11.02
CA TYR A 119 3.38 1.04 -11.80
C TYR A 119 3.87 -0.14 -10.96
N GLU A 120 3.56 -1.34 -11.41
CA GLU A 120 3.86 -2.60 -10.74
C GLU A 120 4.86 -3.36 -11.57
N LEU A 121 6.08 -3.48 -11.04
CA LEU A 121 7.16 -4.26 -11.60
C LEU A 121 6.97 -5.72 -11.21
N ASN A 122 7.02 -6.60 -12.20
CA ASN A 122 6.94 -8.04 -11.99
C ASN A 122 5.66 -8.50 -11.28
N ARG A 123 4.53 -7.88 -11.63
CA ARG A 123 3.21 -8.19 -11.09
C ARG A 123 2.90 -9.68 -11.19
N ASP A 124 2.51 -10.28 -10.07
CA ASP A 124 2.24 -11.72 -9.94
C ASP A 124 3.41 -12.57 -10.44
N PHE A 125 4.65 -12.07 -10.36
CA PHE A 125 5.88 -12.70 -10.84
C PHE A 125 5.87 -13.05 -12.34
N LYS A 126 5.14 -12.29 -13.14
CA LYS A 126 4.94 -12.56 -14.58
C LYS A 126 5.32 -11.40 -15.49
N ARG A 127 4.83 -10.20 -15.19
CA ARG A 127 4.99 -9.06 -16.11
C ARG A 127 4.83 -7.74 -15.38
N ASP A 128 5.36 -6.68 -15.99
CA ASP A 128 5.08 -5.32 -15.52
C ASP A 128 3.66 -4.89 -15.90
N ALA A 129 3.07 -4.07 -15.06
CA ALA A 129 1.74 -3.51 -15.28
C ALA A 129 1.71 -2.03 -14.94
N PHE A 130 0.93 -1.28 -15.70
CA PHE A 130 0.63 0.12 -15.43
C PHE A 130 -0.87 0.33 -15.37
N ASN A 131 -1.32 1.07 -14.34
CA ASN A 131 -2.72 1.45 -14.16
C ASN A 131 -2.82 2.93 -13.87
N LEU A 132 -3.88 3.56 -14.39
CA LEU A 132 -4.25 4.93 -14.10
C LEU A 132 -5.66 4.95 -13.56
N ASN A 133 -5.84 5.50 -12.35
CA ASN A 133 -7.12 5.54 -11.66
C ASN A 133 -7.57 6.99 -11.49
N LEU A 134 -8.81 7.29 -11.87
CA LEU A 134 -9.48 8.56 -11.62
C LEU A 134 -10.48 8.36 -10.47
N ILE A 135 -10.46 9.26 -9.52
CA ILE A 135 -11.40 9.30 -8.40
C ILE A 135 -12.19 10.60 -8.48
N VAL A 136 -13.53 10.48 -8.39
CA VAL A 136 -14.44 11.61 -8.22
C VAL A 136 -15.41 11.25 -7.11
N GLY A 137 -15.46 12.06 -6.07
CA GLY A 137 -16.36 11.87 -4.94
C GLY A 137 -17.08 13.16 -4.58
N VAL A 138 -18.34 13.06 -4.18
CA VAL A 138 -19.13 14.18 -3.67
C VAL A 138 -19.78 13.77 -2.36
N ARG A 139 -19.54 14.53 -1.32
CA ARG A 139 -20.21 14.41 -0.02
C ARG A 139 -21.08 15.63 0.18
N ALA A 140 -22.36 15.42 0.50
CA ALA A 140 -23.30 16.49 0.84
C ALA A 140 -23.65 16.43 2.33
N ASP A 141 -23.68 17.58 3.01
CA ASP A 141 -24.26 17.70 4.34
C ASP A 141 -25.78 17.87 4.19
N LEU A 142 -26.54 16.89 4.66
CA LEU A 142 -28.00 16.83 4.61
C LEU A 142 -28.60 17.41 5.90
N ARG A 143 -28.27 18.65 6.25
CA ARG A 143 -28.94 19.36 7.32
C ARG A 143 -30.24 19.99 6.84
#